data_81d2e39dd70c207e9a8d680d1b5f71c0
#
_entry.id   81d2e39dd70c207e9a8d680d1b5f71c0
#
_cell.length_a   1.000
_cell.length_b   1.000
_cell.length_c   1.000
_cell.angle_alpha   90.00
_cell.angle_beta   90.00
_cell.angle_gamma   90.00
#
_symmetry.space_group_name_H-M   'P 1'
#
loop_
_entity.id
_entity.type
_entity.pdbx_description
1 polymer ?
#
loop_
_entity_poly.entity_id
_entity_poly.type
_entity_poly.pdbx_seq_one_letter_code
_entity_poly.pdbx_strand_id
1 'polypeptide(L)'
;MKLITAILKPFKLDEVKDALQAEGITGMTVSEASGFGRQRGHTEVYRGAEYTVDLVPKVRLEVLVDDKDSDRVVDVIVKAASTGSIGDGKVWTTPVDQVVRVRTGERGPDAI
;
A
#
# COMPACT_ATOMS: atom_id res chain seq x y z
N MET A 1 -14.81 -2.06 -10.82
CA MET A 1 -13.56 -1.39 -10.43
C MET A 1 -13.27 -1.65 -8.97
N LYS A 2 -12.02 -1.71 -8.61
CA LYS A 2 -11.55 -1.95 -7.25
C LYS A 2 -10.50 -0.93 -6.83
N LEU A 3 -10.51 -0.58 -5.57
CA LEU A 3 -9.39 0.09 -4.92
C LEU A 3 -8.58 -0.98 -4.19
N ILE A 4 -7.32 -1.12 -4.56
CA ILE A 4 -6.39 -2.00 -3.86
C ILE A 4 -5.62 -1.13 -2.89
N THR A 5 -5.67 -1.48 -1.62
CA THR A 5 -4.94 -0.79 -0.55
C THR A 5 -3.93 -1.76 0.05
N ALA A 6 -2.70 -1.30 0.19
CA ALA A 6 -1.63 -2.08 0.81
C ALA A 6 -0.95 -1.26 1.91
N ILE A 7 -0.74 -1.88 3.06
CA ILE A 7 0.09 -1.33 4.13
C ILE A 7 1.36 -2.15 4.17
N LEU A 8 2.49 -1.51 3.95
CA LEU A 8 3.77 -2.18 3.67
C LEU A 8 4.89 -1.62 4.54
N LYS A 9 5.96 -2.39 4.67
CA LYS A 9 7.23 -1.89 5.18
C LYS A 9 7.78 -0.82 4.24
N PRO A 10 8.24 0.34 4.73
CA PRO A 10 8.69 1.43 3.87
C PRO A 10 9.79 1.04 2.87
N PHE A 11 10.74 0.21 3.27
CA PHE A 11 11.85 -0.17 2.40
C PHE A 11 11.44 -1.08 1.22
N LYS A 12 10.20 -1.59 1.23
CA LYS A 12 9.66 -2.41 0.13
C LYS A 12 8.93 -1.58 -0.93
N LEU A 13 8.72 -0.29 -0.69
CA LEU A 13 7.95 0.54 -1.60
C LEU A 13 8.49 0.56 -3.03
N ASP A 14 9.81 0.74 -3.19
CA ASP A 14 10.41 0.82 -4.52
C ASP A 14 10.25 -0.49 -5.30
N GLU A 15 10.46 -1.63 -4.66
CA GLU A 15 10.26 -2.94 -5.30
C GLU A 15 8.82 -3.14 -5.74
N VAL A 16 7.85 -2.77 -4.89
CA VAL A 16 6.42 -2.87 -5.22
C VAL A 16 6.06 -1.95 -6.36
N LYS A 17 6.53 -0.71 -6.33
CA LYS A 17 6.30 0.27 -7.40
C LYS A 17 6.83 -0.26 -8.74
N ASP A 18 8.06 -0.75 -8.76
CA ASP A 18 8.68 -1.27 -9.98
C ASP A 18 7.93 -2.49 -10.52
N ALA A 19 7.50 -3.39 -9.63
CA ALA A 19 6.70 -4.55 -10.02
C ALA A 19 5.35 -4.16 -10.62
N LEU A 20 4.68 -3.15 -10.05
CA LEU A 20 3.41 -2.64 -10.57
C LEU A 20 3.59 -1.96 -11.93
N GLN A 21 4.64 -1.17 -12.11
CA GLN A 21 4.95 -0.54 -13.39
C GLN A 21 5.22 -1.60 -14.48
N ALA A 22 5.91 -2.67 -14.15
CA ALA A 22 6.15 -3.78 -15.07
C ALA A 22 4.86 -4.47 -15.51
N GLU A 23 3.81 -4.41 -14.70
CA GLU A 23 2.48 -4.95 -15.02
C GLU A 23 1.56 -3.94 -15.73
N GLY A 24 2.08 -2.78 -16.11
CA GLY A 24 1.31 -1.77 -16.81
C GLY A 24 0.53 -0.81 -15.90
N ILE A 25 0.72 -0.86 -14.62
CA ILE A 25 0.10 0.08 -13.68
C ILE A 25 0.88 1.40 -13.75
N THR A 26 0.20 2.47 -14.13
CA THR A 26 0.82 3.78 -14.36
C THR A 26 0.49 4.81 -13.29
N GLY A 27 -0.50 4.54 -12.45
CA GLY A 27 -0.93 5.45 -11.40
C GLY A 27 -1.06 4.76 -10.05
N MET A 28 -0.52 5.40 -9.03
CA MET A 28 -0.67 4.94 -7.64
C MET A 28 -0.55 6.13 -6.71
N THR A 29 -1.16 6.03 -5.55
CA THR A 29 -1.05 7.03 -4.50
C THR A 29 -0.34 6.42 -3.31
N VAL A 30 0.63 7.15 -2.78
CA VAL A 30 1.42 6.71 -1.63
C VAL A 30 1.31 7.73 -0.53
N SER A 31 1.09 7.27 0.69
CA SER A 31 1.11 8.10 1.89
C SER A 31 1.85 7.40 3.01
N GLU A 32 2.35 8.19 3.95
CA GLU A 32 2.96 7.66 5.16
C GLU A 32 1.87 7.21 6.13
N ALA A 33 2.17 6.15 6.87
CA ALA A 33 1.29 5.62 7.91
C ALA A 33 2.13 5.12 9.07
N SER A 34 1.49 4.94 10.22
CA SER A 34 2.10 4.31 11.37
C SER A 34 1.19 3.18 11.83
N GLY A 35 1.78 2.02 12.09
CA GLY A 35 1.03 0.83 12.44
C GLY A 35 1.36 0.31 13.83
N PHE A 36 0.36 -0.27 14.46
CA PHE A 36 0.50 -1.04 15.68
C PHE A 36 0.09 -2.49 15.39
N GLY A 37 0.90 -3.43 15.85
CA GLY A 37 0.60 -4.83 15.63
C GLY A 37 1.67 -5.74 16.24
N ARG A 38 1.93 -6.87 15.58
CA ARG A 38 2.90 -7.85 16.06
C ARG A 38 4.35 -7.38 15.93
N GLN A 39 4.64 -6.52 14.94
CA GLN A 39 5.95 -5.87 14.83
C GLN A 39 6.08 -4.87 15.97
N ARG A 40 7.19 -4.93 16.72
CA ARG A 40 7.41 -4.04 17.86
C ARG A 40 8.12 -2.77 17.41
N GLY A 41 7.80 -1.68 18.08
CA GLY A 41 8.55 -0.44 18.01
C GLY A 41 9.85 -0.56 18.81
N HIS A 42 10.43 0.56 19.15
CA HIS A 42 11.67 0.64 19.91
C HIS A 42 11.47 1.45 21.20
N THR A 43 12.43 1.34 22.12
CA THR A 43 12.45 2.14 23.34
C THR A 43 13.29 3.38 23.09
N GLU A 44 12.75 4.55 23.43
CA GLU A 44 13.46 5.83 23.38
C GLU A 44 13.66 6.34 24.81
N VAL A 45 14.75 7.10 25.00
CA VAL A 45 15.04 7.79 26.27
C VAL A 45 14.91 9.28 26.09
N TYR A 46 14.09 9.90 26.93
CA TYR A 46 13.89 11.35 26.91
C TYR A 46 13.89 11.86 28.34
N ARG A 47 14.78 12.81 28.64
CA ARG A 47 14.95 13.37 29.98
C ARG A 47 15.13 12.32 31.08
N GLY A 48 15.88 11.25 30.78
CA GLY A 48 16.14 10.17 31.73
C GLY A 48 15.00 9.17 31.93
N ALA A 49 13.89 9.31 31.22
CA ALA A 49 12.79 8.35 31.23
C ALA A 49 12.76 7.56 29.94
N GLU A 50 12.46 6.27 30.03
CA GLU A 50 12.28 5.40 28.88
C GLU A 50 10.84 5.46 28.38
N TYR A 51 10.67 5.53 27.06
CA TYR A 51 9.38 5.49 26.41
C TYR A 51 9.40 4.39 25.36
N THR A 52 8.40 3.50 25.40
CA THR A 52 8.21 2.49 24.36
C THR A 52 7.45 3.12 23.20
N VAL A 53 8.03 3.02 22.01
CA VAL A 53 7.38 3.45 20.78
C VAL A 53 6.63 2.28 20.19
N ASP A 54 5.30 2.28 20.33
CA ASP A 54 4.44 1.18 19.89
C ASP A 54 4.09 1.27 18.39
N LEU A 55 4.13 2.47 17.82
CA LEU A 55 3.82 2.69 16.41
C LEU A 55 5.07 2.54 15.56
N VAL A 56 4.93 1.80 14.47
CA VAL A 56 6.02 1.51 13.53
C VAL A 56 5.70 2.20 12.20
N PRO A 57 6.68 2.90 11.59
CA PRO A 57 6.48 3.49 10.28
C PRO A 57 6.07 2.47 9.24
N LYS A 58 5.07 2.82 8.44
CA LYS A 58 4.55 2.05 7.31
C LYS A 58 4.31 2.99 6.14
N VAL A 59 4.09 2.43 4.97
CA VAL A 59 3.54 3.18 3.84
C VAL A 59 2.20 2.60 3.45
N ARG A 60 1.30 3.48 3.04
CA ARG A 60 0.02 3.11 2.43
C ARG A 60 0.13 3.34 0.93
N LEU A 61 -0.12 2.30 0.18
CA LEU A 61 -0.19 2.33 -1.28
C LEU A 61 -1.62 2.09 -1.70
N GLU A 62 -2.13 2.92 -2.62
CA GLU A 62 -3.47 2.75 -3.17
C GLU A 62 -3.43 2.77 -4.69
N VAL A 63 -4.12 1.81 -5.31
CA VAL A 63 -4.17 1.63 -6.76
C VAL A 63 -5.61 1.34 -7.17
N LEU A 64 -6.12 2.12 -8.13
CA LEU A 64 -7.40 1.82 -8.77
C LEU A 64 -7.18 0.88 -9.95
N VAL A 65 -7.95 -0.18 -10.03
CA VAL A 65 -7.87 -1.16 -11.12
C VAL A 65 -9.24 -1.56 -11.63
N ASP A 66 -9.29 -2.07 -12.85
CA ASP A 66 -10.47 -2.76 -13.35
C ASP A 66 -10.61 -4.10 -12.62
N ASP A 67 -11.85 -4.59 -12.50
CA ASP A 67 -12.12 -5.87 -11.82
C ASP A 67 -11.30 -7.03 -12.40
N LYS A 68 -11.11 -7.06 -13.71
CA LYS A 68 -10.35 -8.13 -14.38
C LYS A 68 -8.88 -8.19 -13.95
N ASP A 69 -8.33 -7.10 -13.46
CA ASP A 69 -6.91 -6.99 -13.08
C ASP A 69 -6.68 -7.14 -11.59
N SER A 70 -7.75 -7.14 -10.79
CA SER A 70 -7.66 -7.05 -9.32
C SER A 70 -6.81 -8.16 -8.70
N ASP A 71 -7.13 -9.41 -9.00
CA ASP A 71 -6.41 -10.55 -8.40
C ASP A 71 -4.95 -10.57 -8.82
N ARG A 72 -4.66 -10.29 -10.08
CA ARG A 72 -3.29 -10.23 -10.60
C ARG A 72 -2.48 -9.15 -9.89
N VAL A 73 -3.05 -7.97 -9.73
CA VAL A 73 -2.34 -6.85 -9.09
C VAL A 73 -2.11 -7.11 -7.60
N VAL A 74 -3.08 -7.70 -6.90
CA VAL A 74 -2.89 -8.13 -5.50
C VAL A 74 -1.72 -9.11 -5.39
N ASP A 75 -1.66 -10.10 -6.26
CA ASP A 75 -0.58 -11.11 -6.23
C ASP A 75 0.78 -10.47 -6.49
N VAL A 76 0.86 -9.54 -7.41
CA VAL A 76 2.10 -8.79 -7.71
C VAL A 76 2.58 -8.02 -6.47
N ILE A 77 1.68 -7.33 -5.78
CA ILE A 77 2.02 -6.58 -4.56
C ILE A 77 2.53 -7.54 -3.47
N VAL A 78 1.80 -8.61 -3.22
CA VAL A 78 2.17 -9.59 -2.17
C VAL A 78 3.55 -10.18 -2.45
N LYS A 79 3.81 -10.59 -3.68
CA LYS A 79 5.09 -11.18 -4.07
C LYS A 79 6.25 -10.19 -3.88
N ALA A 80 6.06 -8.94 -4.29
CA ALA A 80 7.11 -7.91 -4.20
C ALA A 80 7.34 -7.42 -2.76
N ALA A 81 6.30 -7.40 -1.93
CA ALA A 81 6.34 -6.86 -0.58
C ALA A 81 6.76 -7.88 0.48
N SER A 82 6.61 -9.17 0.22
CA SER A 82 6.82 -10.21 1.22
C SER A 82 8.29 -10.38 1.58
N THR A 83 8.58 -10.44 2.89
CA THR A 83 9.88 -10.83 3.43
C THR A 83 9.79 -12.14 4.20
N GLY A 84 8.57 -12.59 4.52
CA GLY A 84 8.34 -13.73 5.40
C GLY A 84 8.43 -13.40 6.89
N SER A 85 8.63 -12.12 7.23
CA SER A 85 8.79 -11.66 8.61
C SER A 85 7.54 -10.95 9.10
N ILE A 86 7.39 -10.86 10.43
CA ILE A 86 6.35 -10.10 11.09
C ILE A 86 6.44 -8.63 10.62
N GLY A 87 5.30 -8.04 10.34
CA GLY A 87 5.22 -6.65 9.93
C GLY A 87 5.22 -6.43 8.43
N ASP A 88 5.16 -7.47 7.61
CA ASP A 88 5.08 -7.35 6.15
C ASP A 88 3.84 -6.58 5.68
N GLY A 89 2.80 -6.53 6.50
CA GLY A 89 1.61 -5.76 6.20
C GLY A 89 0.48 -6.60 5.63
N LYS A 90 -0.47 -5.90 5.02
CA LYS A 90 -1.66 -6.50 4.44
C LYS A 90 -2.04 -5.79 3.16
N VAL A 91 -2.73 -6.52 2.29
CA VAL A 91 -3.33 -5.98 1.07
C VAL A 91 -4.81 -6.36 1.09
N TRP A 92 -5.67 -5.41 0.73
CA TRP A 92 -7.11 -5.70 0.61
C TRP A 92 -7.70 -4.93 -0.55
N THR A 93 -8.89 -5.33 -0.96
CA THR A 93 -9.62 -4.69 -2.05
C THR A 93 -10.95 -4.16 -1.57
N THR A 94 -11.38 -3.05 -2.15
CA THR A 94 -12.66 -2.43 -1.86
C THR A 94 -13.36 -2.15 -3.19
N PRO A 95 -14.65 -2.49 -3.34
CA PRO A 95 -15.41 -2.10 -4.53
C PRO A 95 -15.47 -0.58 -4.68
N VAL A 96 -15.36 -0.12 -5.93
CA VAL A 96 -15.47 1.31 -6.29
C VAL A 96 -16.58 1.45 -7.30
N ASP A 97 -17.60 2.24 -6.97
CA ASP A 97 -18.76 2.42 -7.81
C ASP A 97 -18.46 3.32 -9.01
N GLN A 98 -17.68 4.38 -8.79
CA GLN A 98 -17.43 5.38 -9.81
C GLN A 98 -16.01 5.94 -9.70
N VAL A 99 -15.36 6.09 -10.84
CA VAL A 99 -14.08 6.79 -10.98
C VAL A 99 -14.24 7.86 -12.04
N VAL A 100 -13.77 9.06 -11.77
CA VAL A 100 -13.77 10.17 -12.72
C VAL A 100 -12.36 10.75 -12.76
N ARG A 101 -11.79 10.85 -13.97
CA ARG A 101 -10.49 11.51 -14.14
C ARG A 101 -10.72 13.03 -14.13
N VAL A 102 -10.07 13.71 -13.22
CA VAL A 102 -10.29 15.15 -13.03
C VAL A 102 -9.96 15.96 -14.27
N ARG A 103 -8.83 15.67 -14.92
CA ARG A 103 -8.37 16.43 -16.08
C ARG A 103 -9.31 16.33 -17.29
N THR A 104 -9.86 15.16 -17.53
CA THR A 104 -10.60 14.87 -18.77
C THR A 104 -12.10 14.71 -18.57
N GLY A 105 -12.54 14.45 -17.33
CA GLY A 105 -13.92 14.09 -17.03
C GLY A 105 -14.33 12.69 -17.48
N GLU A 106 -13.38 11.87 -17.98
CA GLU A 106 -13.67 10.48 -18.33
C GLU A 106 -14.12 9.70 -17.09
N ARG A 107 -15.00 8.74 -17.30
CA ARG A 107 -15.64 7.96 -16.22
C ARG A 107 -15.43 6.47 -16.42
N GLY A 108 -15.49 5.74 -15.31
CA GLY A 108 -15.39 4.29 -15.30
C GLY A 108 -13.97 3.80 -15.59
N PRO A 109 -13.81 2.59 -16.19
CA PRO A 109 -12.50 2.00 -16.46
C PRO A 109 -11.57 2.89 -17.28
N ASP A 110 -12.12 3.74 -18.16
CA ASP A 110 -11.33 4.69 -18.97
C ASP A 110 -10.68 5.79 -18.11
N ALA A 111 -11.16 5.98 -16.91
CA ALA A 111 -10.64 6.99 -15.97
C ALA A 111 -9.47 6.49 -15.11
N ILE A 112 -9.18 5.21 -15.20
CA ILE A 112 -8.12 4.58 -14.43
C ILE A 112 -6.74 4.82 -15.03
#